data_e83600b6f991655842d1b1eab2267d3e
#
_entry.id   e83600b6f991655842d1b1eab2267d3e
#
_cell.length_a   1.000
_cell.length_b   1.000
_cell.length_c   1.000
_cell.angle_alpha   90.00
_cell.angle_beta   90.00
_cell.angle_gamma   90.00
#
_symmetry.space_group_name_H-M   'P 1'
#
loop_
_entity.id
_entity.type
_entity.pdbx_description
1 polymer ?
#
loop_
_entity_poly.entity_id
_entity_poly.type
_entity_poly.pdbx_seq_one_letter_code
_entity_poly.pdbx_strand_id
1 'polypeptide(L)'
;MAAMLLLFIATPSLIFLWIVDRRAALYPLALWGAKTWLKACGARVEVTGLENIESDRQYVFVSNHRSYLDTAALFRYAGHRIGLVAKKELLKVPVLGQGMSFVNIVAIDRTNPERARQSMEKAKDAMERGYSFGVFAEGTRAMPGELLPFKKGAFHLAVQTGAAIVPVAIKNTDWMMGKRTGVAYPGTIEMMLGRPIETTTGKDIPELMAETREFIAGQLALDVSE
;
A
#
# COMPACT_ATOMS: atom_id res chain seq x y z
N MET A 1 13.02 -20.86 -3.62
CA MET A 1 14.04 -20.50 -4.63
C MET A 1 13.93 -19.07 -5.10
N ALA A 2 12.78 -18.55 -5.58
CA ALA A 2 12.65 -17.18 -6.07
C ALA A 2 13.00 -16.10 -5.03
N ALA A 3 12.62 -16.26 -3.76
CA ALA A 3 12.95 -15.33 -2.69
C ALA A 3 14.46 -15.28 -2.40
N MET A 4 15.17 -16.40 -2.49
CA MET A 4 16.64 -16.43 -2.34
C MET A 4 17.33 -15.75 -3.53
N LEU A 5 16.84 -15.97 -4.74
CA LEU A 5 17.39 -15.33 -5.94
C LEU A 5 17.24 -13.81 -5.89
N LEU A 6 16.07 -13.31 -5.44
CA LEU A 6 15.83 -11.89 -5.21
C LEU A 6 16.78 -11.32 -4.14
N LEU A 7 17.06 -12.04 -3.07
CA LEU A 7 18.02 -11.63 -2.04
C LEU A 7 19.46 -11.56 -2.59
N PHE A 8 19.89 -12.54 -3.38
CA PHE A 8 21.24 -12.56 -3.97
C PHE A 8 21.49 -11.47 -5.02
N ILE A 9 20.47 -11.08 -5.77
CA ILE A 9 20.59 -10.00 -6.76
C ILE A 9 20.36 -8.62 -6.11
N ALA A 10 19.37 -8.52 -5.21
CA ALA A 10 19.02 -7.24 -4.59
C ALA A 10 20.10 -6.75 -3.63
N THR A 11 20.75 -7.65 -2.85
CA THR A 11 21.72 -7.24 -1.83
C THR A 11 22.94 -6.51 -2.41
N PRO A 12 23.66 -7.04 -3.42
CA PRO A 12 24.78 -6.31 -4.03
C PRO A 12 24.36 -5.00 -4.69
N SER A 13 23.19 -5.00 -5.36
CA SER A 13 22.65 -3.80 -5.99
C SER A 13 22.29 -2.70 -4.98
N LEU A 14 21.71 -3.07 -3.85
CA LEU A 14 21.40 -2.15 -2.74
C LEU A 14 22.66 -1.56 -2.12
N ILE A 15 23.69 -2.38 -1.89
CA ILE A 15 24.98 -1.93 -1.36
C ILE A 15 25.65 -0.96 -2.34
N PHE A 16 25.67 -1.29 -3.63
CA PHE A 16 26.25 -0.43 -4.68
C PHE A 16 25.52 0.92 -4.78
N LEU A 17 24.19 0.91 -4.77
CA LEU A 17 23.37 2.12 -4.86
C LEU A 17 23.42 2.96 -3.56
N TRP A 18 23.64 2.34 -2.41
CA TRP A 18 23.90 3.02 -1.15
C TRP A 18 25.25 3.76 -1.18
N ILE A 19 26.30 3.13 -1.71
CA ILE A 19 27.61 3.73 -1.87
C ILE A 19 27.58 4.95 -2.82
N VAL A 20 26.71 4.91 -3.85
CA VAL A 20 26.65 5.94 -4.91
C VAL A 20 25.58 7.02 -4.61
N ASP A 21 24.87 6.92 -3.46
CA ASP A 21 23.75 7.81 -3.01
C ASP A 21 22.67 8.04 -4.09
N ARG A 22 22.44 7.05 -4.95
CA ARG A 22 21.41 7.11 -6.02
C ARG A 22 20.10 6.48 -5.57
N ARG A 23 19.54 6.95 -4.45
CA ARG A 23 18.27 6.44 -3.87
C ARG A 23 17.10 6.48 -4.86
N ALA A 24 17.05 7.50 -5.73
CA ALA A 24 16.01 7.59 -6.76
C ALA A 24 16.03 6.41 -7.77
N ALA A 25 17.20 5.80 -8.01
CA ALA A 25 17.33 4.65 -8.91
C ALA A 25 16.78 3.34 -8.31
N LEU A 26 16.54 3.28 -6.99
CA LEU A 26 16.00 2.09 -6.32
C LEU A 26 14.50 1.91 -6.53
N TYR A 27 13.77 2.98 -6.80
CA TYR A 27 12.33 2.89 -7.00
C TYR A 27 11.93 2.01 -8.21
N PRO A 28 12.53 2.16 -9.41
CA PRO A 28 12.31 1.23 -10.52
C PRO A 28 12.67 -0.22 -10.21
N LEU A 29 13.75 -0.45 -9.45
CA LEU A 29 14.15 -1.78 -9.01
C LEU A 29 13.10 -2.41 -8.07
N ALA A 30 12.54 -1.62 -7.16
CA ALA A 30 11.48 -2.07 -6.28
C ALA A 30 10.19 -2.40 -7.05
N LEU A 31 9.82 -1.59 -8.06
CA LEU A 31 8.70 -1.88 -8.96
C LEU A 31 8.93 -3.17 -9.76
N TRP A 32 10.15 -3.38 -10.24
CA TRP A 32 10.54 -4.63 -10.91
C TRP A 32 10.45 -5.82 -9.96
N GLY A 33 10.93 -5.66 -8.73
CA GLY A 33 10.85 -6.69 -7.68
C GLY A 33 9.40 -7.06 -7.35
N ALA A 34 8.52 -6.08 -7.18
CA ALA A 34 7.10 -6.31 -6.93
C ALA A 34 6.42 -7.06 -8.10
N LYS A 35 6.71 -6.66 -9.35
CA LYS A 35 6.22 -7.35 -10.55
C LYS A 35 6.72 -8.80 -10.63
N THR A 36 8.01 -9.01 -10.33
CA THR A 36 8.64 -10.33 -10.37
C THR A 36 8.07 -11.25 -9.29
N TRP A 37 7.83 -10.70 -8.09
CA TRP A 37 7.17 -11.41 -7.00
C TRP A 37 5.75 -11.85 -7.38
N LEU A 38 4.91 -10.95 -7.91
CA LEU A 38 3.57 -11.28 -8.38
C LEU A 38 3.60 -12.36 -9.46
N LYS A 39 4.50 -12.23 -10.45
CA LYS A 39 4.67 -13.22 -11.50
C LYS A 39 5.12 -14.59 -10.96
N ALA A 40 6.04 -14.61 -9.99
CA ALA A 40 6.52 -15.84 -9.34
C ALA A 40 5.40 -16.54 -8.54
N CYS A 41 4.43 -15.78 -8.03
CA CYS A 41 3.21 -16.29 -7.40
C CYS A 41 2.11 -16.69 -8.41
N GLY A 42 2.37 -16.60 -9.73
CA GLY A 42 1.37 -16.87 -10.76
C GLY A 42 0.24 -15.84 -10.84
N ALA A 43 0.45 -14.64 -10.27
CA ALA A 43 -0.55 -13.59 -10.22
C ALA A 43 -0.56 -12.75 -11.52
N ARG A 44 -1.74 -12.61 -12.12
CA ARG A 44 -2.08 -11.56 -13.09
C ARG A 44 -2.78 -10.44 -12.33
N VAL A 45 -2.52 -9.19 -12.67
CA VAL A 45 -3.21 -8.04 -12.05
C VAL A 45 -3.99 -7.30 -13.13
N GLU A 46 -5.28 -7.16 -12.91
CA GLU A 46 -6.20 -6.37 -13.71
C GLU A 46 -6.63 -5.15 -12.91
N VAL A 47 -6.49 -3.97 -13.50
CA VAL A 47 -6.76 -2.70 -12.83
C VAL A 47 -7.83 -1.95 -13.57
N THR A 48 -8.82 -1.45 -12.84
CA THR A 48 -9.86 -0.55 -13.35
C THR A 48 -9.91 0.74 -12.54
N GLY A 49 -10.37 1.84 -13.13
CA GLY A 49 -10.48 3.12 -12.45
C GLY A 49 -9.19 3.95 -12.42
N LEU A 50 -8.15 3.58 -13.18
CA LEU A 50 -6.94 4.42 -13.33
C LEU A 50 -7.27 5.76 -14.00
N GLU A 51 -8.29 5.80 -14.82
CA GLU A 51 -8.81 7.01 -15.46
C GLU A 51 -9.43 8.02 -14.47
N ASN A 52 -9.71 7.60 -13.24
CA ASN A 52 -10.26 8.46 -12.19
C ASN A 52 -9.19 9.35 -11.53
N ILE A 53 -7.91 9.08 -11.75
CA ILE A 53 -6.80 9.75 -11.07
C ILE A 53 -5.90 10.52 -12.04
N GLU A 54 -5.45 11.68 -11.60
CA GLU A 54 -4.55 12.56 -12.36
C GLU A 54 -3.09 12.21 -12.05
N SER A 55 -2.23 12.16 -13.06
CA SER A 55 -0.84 11.70 -12.93
C SER A 55 0.06 12.65 -12.13
N ASP A 56 -0.27 13.94 -12.07
CA ASP A 56 0.51 15.02 -11.46
C ASP A 56 0.02 15.40 -10.05
N ARG A 57 -1.04 14.75 -9.56
CA ARG A 57 -1.63 14.98 -8.24
C ARG A 57 -1.25 13.87 -7.26
N GLN A 58 -1.04 14.23 -5.98
CA GLN A 58 -0.77 13.27 -4.93
C GLN A 58 -2.06 12.80 -4.25
N TYR A 59 -2.11 11.52 -3.90
CA TYR A 59 -3.26 10.87 -3.30
C TYR A 59 -2.88 10.02 -2.09
N VAL A 60 -3.85 9.78 -1.21
CA VAL A 60 -3.78 8.72 -0.23
C VAL A 60 -4.67 7.57 -0.71
N PHE A 61 -4.05 6.51 -1.22
CA PHE A 61 -4.74 5.28 -1.64
C PHE A 61 -5.08 4.45 -0.40
N VAL A 62 -6.37 4.27 -0.14
CA VAL A 62 -6.86 3.53 1.03
C VAL A 62 -7.46 2.21 0.57
N SER A 63 -6.91 1.09 1.03
CA SER A 63 -7.30 -0.24 0.54
C SER A 63 -7.62 -1.21 1.67
N ASN A 64 -8.41 -2.25 1.34
CA ASN A 64 -8.54 -3.48 2.13
C ASN A 64 -7.22 -4.27 2.11
N HIS A 65 -7.06 -5.21 3.06
CA HIS A 65 -5.85 -6.02 3.17
C HIS A 65 -6.15 -7.46 3.57
N ARG A 66 -5.88 -8.40 2.68
CA ARG A 66 -6.11 -9.84 2.90
C ARG A 66 -4.87 -10.70 2.63
N SER A 67 -3.89 -10.16 1.87
CA SER A 67 -2.72 -10.89 1.39
C SER A 67 -1.46 -10.03 1.36
N TYR A 68 -0.30 -10.65 1.33
CA TYR A 68 0.94 -9.95 0.94
C TYR A 68 0.96 -9.55 -0.54
N LEU A 69 0.16 -10.20 -1.37
CA LEU A 69 0.00 -9.85 -2.79
C LEU A 69 -0.64 -8.47 -2.97
N ASP A 70 -1.52 -8.03 -2.04
CA ASP A 70 -2.13 -6.69 -2.08
C ASP A 70 -1.08 -5.60 -2.07
N THR A 71 -0.05 -5.77 -1.21
CA THR A 71 1.04 -4.79 -1.08
C THR A 71 1.80 -4.63 -2.40
N ALA A 72 2.13 -5.75 -3.06
CA ALA A 72 2.84 -5.73 -4.33
C ALA A 72 1.96 -5.21 -5.47
N ALA A 73 0.67 -5.55 -5.48
CA ALA A 73 -0.28 -5.08 -6.47
C ALA A 73 -0.49 -3.56 -6.37
N LEU A 74 -0.81 -3.05 -5.19
CA LEU A 74 -0.99 -1.63 -4.94
C LEU A 74 0.28 -0.83 -5.28
N PHE A 75 1.44 -1.27 -4.78
CA PHE A 75 2.72 -0.60 -5.02
C PHE A 75 3.09 -0.53 -6.50
N ARG A 76 2.80 -1.60 -7.27
CA ARG A 76 3.22 -1.67 -8.67
C ARG A 76 2.21 -1.07 -9.64
N TYR A 77 0.92 -1.12 -9.35
CA TYR A 77 -0.13 -0.90 -10.35
C TYR A 77 -1.08 0.27 -10.06
N ALA A 78 -0.93 0.99 -8.95
CA ALA A 78 -1.77 2.15 -8.67
C ALA A 78 -1.47 3.40 -9.54
N GLY A 79 -0.58 3.29 -10.51
CA GLY A 79 -0.33 4.36 -11.50
C GLY A 79 0.51 5.54 -11.00
N HIS A 80 0.89 5.56 -9.73
CA HIS A 80 1.60 6.67 -9.09
C HIS A 80 2.91 6.23 -8.45
N ARG A 81 3.73 7.21 -8.10
CA ARG A 81 4.92 7.03 -7.28
C ARG A 81 4.47 6.86 -5.82
N ILE A 82 4.29 5.61 -5.39
CA ILE A 82 3.69 5.29 -4.09
C ILE A 82 4.74 5.00 -3.03
N GLY A 83 4.64 5.70 -1.89
CA GLY A 83 5.14 5.23 -0.60
C GLY A 83 4.10 4.33 0.07
N LEU A 84 4.52 3.47 0.99
CA LEU A 84 3.62 2.60 1.73
C LEU A 84 3.76 2.83 3.23
N VAL A 85 2.67 2.64 3.95
CA VAL A 85 2.67 2.60 5.40
C VAL A 85 2.80 1.15 5.86
N ALA A 86 3.84 0.84 6.62
CA ALA A 86 4.13 -0.51 7.07
C ALA A 86 4.28 -0.61 8.60
N LYS A 87 4.23 -1.83 9.13
CA LYS A 87 4.46 -2.10 10.54
C LYS A 87 5.96 -2.02 10.88
N LYS A 88 6.33 -1.37 12.00
CA LYS A 88 7.74 -1.15 12.40
C LYS A 88 8.57 -2.44 12.50
N GLU A 89 7.95 -3.57 12.82
CA GLU A 89 8.64 -4.85 12.96
C GLU A 89 9.26 -5.33 11.64
N LEU A 90 8.74 -4.88 10.50
CA LEU A 90 9.31 -5.18 9.19
C LEU A 90 10.70 -4.54 8.98
N LEU A 91 11.02 -3.45 9.70
CA LEU A 91 12.36 -2.87 9.71
C LEU A 91 13.44 -3.80 10.27
N LYS A 92 13.04 -4.78 11.09
CA LYS A 92 13.95 -5.78 11.69
C LYS A 92 14.31 -6.92 10.73
N VAL A 93 13.58 -7.04 9.62
CA VAL A 93 13.85 -8.08 8.61
C VAL A 93 15.07 -7.64 7.80
N PRO A 94 16.17 -8.40 7.81
CA PRO A 94 17.37 -8.06 7.05
C PRO A 94 17.05 -7.83 5.57
N VAL A 95 17.74 -6.90 4.93
CA VAL A 95 17.55 -6.45 3.54
C VAL A 95 16.23 -5.72 3.31
N LEU A 96 15.07 -6.30 3.74
CA LEU A 96 13.75 -5.67 3.59
C LEU A 96 13.68 -4.35 4.37
N GLY A 97 14.10 -4.35 5.64
CA GLY A 97 14.06 -3.15 6.48
C GLY A 97 14.90 -1.99 5.92
N GLN A 98 16.09 -2.31 5.41
CA GLN A 98 16.94 -1.33 4.75
C GLN A 98 16.32 -0.85 3.44
N GLY A 99 15.80 -1.77 2.60
CA GLY A 99 15.12 -1.44 1.34
C GLY A 99 13.89 -0.56 1.50
N MET A 100 13.15 -0.72 2.61
CA MET A 100 11.93 0.04 2.88
C MET A 100 12.16 1.57 2.90
N SER A 101 13.28 2.04 3.47
CA SER A 101 13.59 3.46 3.54
C SER A 101 13.87 4.09 2.17
N PHE A 102 14.35 3.30 1.20
CA PHE A 102 14.69 3.78 -0.14
C PHE A 102 13.46 3.97 -1.04
N VAL A 103 12.36 3.29 -0.73
CA VAL A 103 11.11 3.37 -1.51
C VAL A 103 10.00 4.12 -0.76
N ASN A 104 10.38 4.97 0.21
CA ASN A 104 9.46 5.75 1.06
C ASN A 104 8.40 4.88 1.76
N ILE A 105 8.81 3.71 2.25
CA ILE A 105 7.96 2.95 3.16
C ILE A 105 8.13 3.51 4.56
N VAL A 106 7.08 4.16 5.06
CA VAL A 106 7.04 4.75 6.39
C VAL A 106 6.59 3.69 7.39
N ALA A 107 7.48 3.34 8.30
CA ALA A 107 7.16 2.40 9.37
C ALA A 107 6.46 3.10 10.53
N ILE A 108 5.26 2.64 10.90
CA ILE A 108 4.49 3.18 12.03
C ILE A 108 4.65 2.31 13.27
N ASP A 109 5.05 2.96 14.37
CA ASP A 109 4.95 2.41 15.71
C ASP A 109 3.57 2.67 16.30
N ARG A 110 2.67 1.70 16.20
CA ARG A 110 1.29 1.82 16.68
C ARG A 110 1.14 1.72 18.19
N THR A 111 2.22 1.36 18.89
CA THR A 111 2.23 1.23 20.35
C THR A 111 2.66 2.53 21.03
N ASN A 112 3.20 3.49 20.29
CA ASN A 112 3.66 4.78 20.81
C ASN A 112 3.08 5.92 19.98
N PRO A 113 2.13 6.71 20.53
CA PRO A 113 1.47 7.81 19.81
C PRO A 113 2.45 8.87 19.27
N GLU A 114 3.47 9.23 20.02
CA GLU A 114 4.46 10.23 19.59
C GLU A 114 5.29 9.75 18.40
N ARG A 115 5.73 8.47 18.40
CA ARG A 115 6.43 7.87 17.27
C ARG A 115 5.51 7.68 16.06
N ALA A 116 4.24 7.39 16.29
CA ALA A 116 3.26 7.34 15.21
C ALA A 116 3.12 8.71 14.56
N ARG A 117 3.04 9.79 15.35
CA ARG A 117 3.01 11.18 14.85
C ARG A 117 4.25 11.51 14.02
N GLN A 118 5.46 11.21 14.52
CA GLN A 118 6.72 11.43 13.78
C GLN A 118 6.75 10.64 12.45
N SER A 119 6.15 9.46 12.42
CA SER A 119 6.03 8.68 11.18
C SER A 119 5.06 9.34 10.19
N MET A 120 4.00 9.95 10.68
CA MET A 120 3.06 10.70 9.82
C MET A 120 3.72 11.96 9.23
N GLU A 121 4.54 12.70 9.98
CA GLU A 121 5.32 13.83 9.45
C GLU A 121 6.25 13.38 8.31
N LYS A 122 6.93 12.24 8.44
CA LYS A 122 7.76 11.69 7.35
C LYS A 122 6.94 11.35 6.11
N ALA A 123 5.70 10.87 6.28
CA ALA A 123 4.81 10.61 5.16
C ALA A 123 4.39 11.92 4.48
N LYS A 124 4.07 12.95 5.27
CA LYS A 124 3.77 14.30 4.78
C LYS A 124 4.95 14.88 3.98
N ASP A 125 6.16 14.88 4.53
CA ASP A 125 7.37 15.33 3.84
C ASP A 125 7.59 14.60 2.51
N ALA A 126 7.26 13.30 2.43
CA ALA A 126 7.38 12.54 1.20
C ALA A 126 6.28 12.93 0.19
N MET A 127 5.07 13.24 0.65
CA MET A 127 3.99 13.73 -0.22
C MET A 127 4.35 15.10 -0.81
N GLU A 128 4.96 16.00 -0.06
CA GLU A 128 5.47 17.29 -0.55
C GLU A 128 6.54 17.12 -1.63
N ARG A 129 7.27 15.99 -1.62
CA ARG A 129 8.21 15.60 -2.68
C ARG A 129 7.59 14.86 -3.87
N GLY A 130 6.26 14.85 -3.97
CA GLY A 130 5.52 14.27 -5.08
C GLY A 130 5.22 12.76 -4.97
N TYR A 131 5.28 12.19 -3.76
CA TYR A 131 4.84 10.82 -3.54
C TYR A 131 3.37 10.79 -3.12
N SER A 132 2.63 9.80 -3.63
CA SER A 132 1.37 9.36 -3.07
C SER A 132 1.61 8.30 -1.99
N PHE A 133 0.63 8.02 -1.13
CA PHE A 133 0.76 6.96 -0.12
C PHE A 133 -0.33 5.90 -0.24
N GLY A 134 0.09 4.62 -0.19
CA GLY A 134 -0.81 3.49 -0.06
C GLY A 134 -0.92 3.05 1.41
N VAL A 135 -2.14 2.95 1.90
CA VAL A 135 -2.43 2.59 3.30
C VAL A 135 -3.51 1.51 3.34
N PHE A 136 -3.20 0.41 3.99
CA PHE A 136 -4.19 -0.60 4.33
C PHE A 136 -4.90 -0.17 5.61
N ALA A 137 -6.14 0.35 5.48
CA ALA A 137 -6.85 1.02 6.57
C ALA A 137 -7.19 0.10 7.74
N GLU A 138 -7.35 -1.19 7.50
CA GLU A 138 -7.58 -2.22 8.52
C GLU A 138 -6.40 -2.39 9.48
N GLY A 139 -5.21 -2.06 9.00
CA GLY A 139 -3.99 -2.12 9.79
C GLY A 139 -3.44 -3.54 10.03
N THR A 140 -4.13 -4.57 9.60
CA THR A 140 -3.70 -5.97 9.59
C THR A 140 -4.44 -6.69 8.46
N ARG A 141 -3.97 -7.86 8.07
CA ARG A 141 -4.69 -8.69 7.09
C ARG A 141 -5.97 -9.27 7.71
N ALA A 142 -7.10 -9.11 7.02
CA ALA A 142 -8.37 -9.76 7.33
C ALA A 142 -8.35 -11.24 6.91
N MET A 143 -9.34 -12.00 7.39
CA MET A 143 -9.62 -13.34 6.88
C MET A 143 -10.44 -13.24 5.57
N PRO A 144 -10.51 -14.31 4.77
CA PRO A 144 -11.38 -14.35 3.59
C PRO A 144 -12.83 -13.98 3.94
N GLY A 145 -13.44 -13.12 3.14
CA GLY A 145 -14.81 -12.67 3.34
C GLY A 145 -14.98 -11.54 4.36
N GLU A 146 -13.93 -11.16 5.11
CA GLU A 146 -14.01 -10.09 6.09
C GLU A 146 -13.52 -8.73 5.54
N LEU A 147 -14.04 -7.64 6.12
CA LEU A 147 -13.52 -6.29 6.02
C LEU A 147 -13.48 -5.69 7.42
N LEU A 148 -12.31 -5.64 8.03
CA LEU A 148 -12.12 -5.17 9.40
C LEU A 148 -12.41 -3.66 9.53
N PRO A 149 -12.68 -3.17 10.75
CA PRO A 149 -12.85 -1.74 11.00
C PRO A 149 -11.60 -0.95 10.57
N PHE A 150 -11.84 0.19 9.93
CA PHE A 150 -10.76 1.06 9.46
C PHE A 150 -10.14 1.85 10.61
N LYS A 151 -8.83 2.09 10.51
CA LYS A 151 -8.06 2.95 11.41
C LYS A 151 -8.00 4.37 10.85
N LYS A 152 -8.10 5.36 11.71
CA LYS A 152 -8.16 6.79 11.33
C LYS A 152 -6.86 7.34 10.69
N GLY A 153 -5.72 6.63 10.81
CA GLY A 153 -4.41 7.15 10.43
C GLY A 153 -4.28 7.60 8.96
N ALA A 154 -4.82 6.83 8.01
CA ALA A 154 -4.81 7.19 6.60
C ALA A 154 -5.60 8.47 6.32
N PHE A 155 -6.73 8.63 6.99
CA PHE A 155 -7.64 9.76 6.86
C PHE A 155 -7.05 11.03 7.48
N HIS A 156 -6.39 10.92 8.63
CA HIS A 156 -5.61 12.03 9.20
C HIS A 156 -4.49 12.49 8.27
N LEU A 157 -3.75 11.56 7.64
CA LEU A 157 -2.73 11.91 6.66
C LEU A 157 -3.35 12.70 5.50
N ALA A 158 -4.42 12.20 4.93
CA ALA A 158 -5.09 12.84 3.80
C ALA A 158 -5.58 14.26 4.14
N VAL A 159 -6.25 14.44 5.28
CA VAL A 159 -6.73 15.76 5.74
C VAL A 159 -5.57 16.70 6.02
N GLN A 160 -4.51 16.26 6.70
CA GLN A 160 -3.36 17.10 7.05
C GLN A 160 -2.54 17.55 5.84
N THR A 161 -2.56 16.76 4.76
CA THR A 161 -1.84 17.10 3.52
C THR A 161 -2.73 17.74 2.47
N GLY A 162 -4.05 17.80 2.69
CA GLY A 162 -5.02 18.25 1.69
C GLY A 162 -5.14 17.29 0.50
N ALA A 163 -4.58 16.08 0.59
CA ALA A 163 -4.61 15.11 -0.49
C ALA A 163 -5.98 14.40 -0.54
N ALA A 164 -6.50 14.17 -1.74
CA ALA A 164 -7.70 13.38 -1.91
C ALA A 164 -7.44 11.90 -1.58
N ILE A 165 -8.47 11.22 -1.09
CA ILE A 165 -8.45 9.78 -0.82
C ILE A 165 -8.92 9.05 -2.06
N VAL A 166 -8.14 8.08 -2.54
CA VAL A 166 -8.58 7.13 -3.56
C VAL A 166 -8.90 5.80 -2.88
N PRO A 167 -10.18 5.42 -2.77
CA PRO A 167 -10.54 4.10 -2.26
C PRO A 167 -10.14 3.02 -3.27
N VAL A 168 -9.50 1.95 -2.79
CA VAL A 168 -9.02 0.85 -3.62
C VAL A 168 -9.54 -0.47 -3.08
N ALA A 169 -10.28 -1.21 -3.87
CA ALA A 169 -10.67 -2.56 -3.55
C ALA A 169 -9.75 -3.57 -4.27
N ILE A 170 -9.23 -4.55 -3.53
CA ILE A 170 -8.39 -5.62 -4.05
C ILE A 170 -9.06 -6.96 -3.75
N LYS A 171 -9.34 -7.73 -4.81
CA LYS A 171 -10.02 -9.03 -4.75
C LYS A 171 -9.08 -10.19 -5.05
N ASN A 172 -9.54 -11.36 -4.68
CA ASN A 172 -8.98 -12.67 -5.04
C ASN A 172 -7.64 -13.01 -4.35
N THR A 173 -7.01 -12.09 -3.69
CA THR A 173 -5.70 -12.30 -3.05
C THR A 173 -5.78 -13.20 -1.82
N ASP A 174 -6.92 -13.24 -1.15
CA ASP A 174 -7.19 -14.05 0.03
C ASP A 174 -7.18 -15.56 -0.26
N TRP A 175 -7.73 -15.99 -1.38
CA TRP A 175 -7.65 -17.40 -1.79
C TRP A 175 -6.32 -17.72 -2.50
N MET A 176 -5.70 -16.75 -3.18
CA MET A 176 -4.40 -16.94 -3.85
C MET A 176 -3.25 -17.11 -2.86
N MET A 177 -3.16 -16.24 -1.86
CA MET A 177 -2.16 -16.31 -0.78
C MET A 177 -2.69 -15.59 0.47
N GLY A 178 -3.71 -16.14 1.10
CA GLY A 178 -4.37 -15.54 2.24
C GLY A 178 -3.55 -15.54 3.53
N LYS A 179 -4.16 -15.03 4.57
CA LYS A 179 -3.57 -15.04 5.91
C LYS A 179 -3.36 -16.48 6.38
N ARG A 180 -2.18 -16.77 6.93
CA ARG A 180 -1.75 -18.10 7.42
C ARG A 180 -1.43 -19.13 6.34
N THR A 181 -1.49 -18.80 5.04
CA THR A 181 -0.98 -19.67 4.00
C THR A 181 0.45 -19.29 3.64
N GLY A 182 1.32 -20.27 3.48
CA GLY A 182 2.70 -20.09 2.97
C GLY A 182 2.83 -20.42 1.49
N VAL A 183 1.71 -20.75 0.83
CA VAL A 183 1.66 -21.19 -0.57
C VAL A 183 0.85 -20.19 -1.37
N ALA A 184 1.37 -19.84 -2.56
CA ALA A 184 0.65 -19.02 -3.52
C ALA A 184 0.02 -19.91 -4.60
N TYR A 185 -1.23 -19.66 -4.93
CA TYR A 185 -1.94 -20.26 -6.05
C TYR A 185 -2.08 -19.26 -7.19
N PRO A 186 -1.89 -19.69 -8.46
CA PRO A 186 -2.05 -18.81 -9.61
C PRO A 186 -3.48 -18.27 -9.72
N GLY A 187 -3.60 -17.02 -10.17
CA GLY A 187 -4.92 -16.39 -10.35
C GLY A 187 -4.84 -14.95 -10.80
N THR A 188 -6.02 -14.32 -10.93
CA THR A 188 -6.15 -12.91 -11.29
C THR A 188 -6.53 -12.10 -10.06
N ILE A 189 -5.69 -11.09 -9.76
CA ILE A 189 -5.97 -10.06 -8.77
C ILE A 189 -6.74 -8.96 -9.49
N GLU A 190 -7.94 -8.65 -9.01
CA GLU A 190 -8.71 -7.51 -9.48
C GLU A 190 -8.47 -6.34 -8.54
N MET A 191 -7.99 -5.21 -9.08
CA MET A 191 -7.76 -3.99 -8.32
C MET A 191 -8.60 -2.85 -8.92
N MET A 192 -9.54 -2.34 -8.14
CA MET A 192 -10.49 -1.31 -8.56
C MET A 192 -10.26 -0.02 -7.79
N LEU A 193 -9.96 1.06 -8.51
CA LEU A 193 -9.78 2.40 -7.97
C LEU A 193 -11.10 3.18 -8.10
N GLY A 194 -11.60 3.69 -6.98
CA GLY A 194 -12.73 4.58 -6.95
C GLY A 194 -12.38 6.00 -7.37
N ARG A 195 -13.40 6.85 -7.48
CA ARG A 195 -13.20 8.27 -7.68
C ARG A 195 -12.53 8.89 -6.45
N PRO A 196 -11.64 9.87 -6.61
CA PRO A 196 -11.05 10.58 -5.49
C PRO A 196 -12.11 11.25 -4.61
N ILE A 197 -11.98 11.08 -3.31
CA ILE A 197 -12.80 11.72 -2.28
C ILE A 197 -12.01 12.91 -1.76
N GLU A 198 -12.51 14.10 -1.99
CA GLU A 198 -11.84 15.35 -1.59
C GLU A 198 -11.91 15.53 -0.05
N THR A 199 -10.78 15.87 0.56
CA THR A 199 -10.66 16.09 2.01
C THR A 199 -10.87 17.55 2.42
N THR A 200 -10.91 18.46 1.43
CA THR A 200 -11.08 19.91 1.64
C THR A 200 -12.54 20.38 1.61
N THR A 201 -13.50 19.46 1.43
CA THR A 201 -14.93 19.74 1.28
C THR A 201 -15.69 19.95 2.59
N GLY A 202 -14.99 19.96 3.73
CA GLY A 202 -15.60 20.10 5.07
C GLY A 202 -16.09 18.79 5.68
N LYS A 203 -15.93 17.64 4.99
CA LYS A 203 -16.22 16.32 5.55
C LYS A 203 -15.32 16.01 6.74
N ASP A 204 -15.90 15.45 7.77
CA ASP A 204 -15.13 14.97 8.93
C ASP A 204 -14.49 13.59 8.64
N ILE A 205 -13.61 13.14 9.55
CA ILE A 205 -12.92 11.85 9.37
C ILE A 205 -13.89 10.65 9.37
N PRO A 206 -14.90 10.56 10.22
CA PRO A 206 -15.93 9.54 10.14
C PRO A 206 -16.64 9.47 8.79
N GLU A 207 -17.01 10.59 8.20
CA GLU A 207 -17.66 10.66 6.88
C GLU A 207 -16.73 10.16 5.76
N LEU A 208 -15.47 10.59 5.75
CA LEU A 208 -14.46 10.12 4.81
C LEU A 208 -14.21 8.60 4.95
N MET A 209 -14.21 8.10 6.17
CA MET A 209 -14.07 6.66 6.46
C MET A 209 -15.27 5.87 5.95
N ALA A 210 -16.49 6.37 6.17
CA ALA A 210 -17.72 5.71 5.77
C ALA A 210 -17.78 5.61 4.23
N GLU A 211 -17.57 6.70 3.51
CA GLU A 211 -17.59 6.73 2.05
C GLU A 211 -16.52 5.82 1.44
N THR A 212 -15.30 5.85 2.00
CA THR A 212 -14.22 4.97 1.56
C THR A 212 -14.57 3.49 1.79
N ARG A 213 -15.14 3.18 2.95
CA ARG A 213 -15.54 1.82 3.32
C ARG A 213 -16.69 1.31 2.45
N GLU A 214 -17.69 2.15 2.19
CA GLU A 214 -18.83 1.83 1.34
C GLU A 214 -18.39 1.41 -0.07
N PHE A 215 -17.50 2.20 -0.70
CA PHE A 215 -16.95 1.83 -2.00
C PHE A 215 -16.24 0.47 -1.93
N ILE A 216 -15.32 0.28 -0.97
CA ILE A 216 -14.54 -0.96 -0.88
C ILE A 216 -15.45 -2.16 -0.61
N ALA A 217 -16.39 -2.06 0.33
CA ALA A 217 -17.32 -3.13 0.66
C ALA A 217 -18.24 -3.47 -0.51
N GLY A 218 -18.76 -2.47 -1.22
CA GLY A 218 -19.56 -2.65 -2.42
C GLY A 218 -18.80 -3.39 -3.53
N GLN A 219 -17.54 -3.03 -3.76
CA GLN A 219 -16.70 -3.76 -4.73
C GLN A 219 -16.40 -5.20 -4.26
N LEU A 220 -16.22 -5.43 -2.97
CA LEU A 220 -16.01 -6.76 -2.40
C LEU A 220 -17.30 -7.61 -2.31
N ALA A 221 -18.46 -7.04 -2.65
CA ALA A 221 -19.79 -7.64 -2.50
C ALA A 221 -20.06 -8.07 -1.03
N LEU A 222 -19.64 -7.23 -0.08
CA LEU A 222 -19.90 -7.42 1.35
C LEU A 222 -21.06 -6.54 1.78
N ASP A 223 -21.90 -7.06 2.66
CA ASP A 223 -22.96 -6.26 3.29
C ASP A 223 -22.36 -5.22 4.23
N VAL A 224 -22.77 -3.96 4.09
CA VAL A 224 -22.23 -2.81 4.88
C VAL A 224 -23.14 -2.46 6.06
N SER A 225 -24.22 -3.24 6.26
CA SER A 225 -25.25 -2.97 7.27
C SER A 225 -24.83 -3.42 8.69
N GLU A 226 -23.65 -2.93 9.19
CA GLU A 226 -23.32 -2.95 10.63
C GLU A 226 -22.50 -1.73 11.03
#